data_f32f06065cfa86d177c498232bc023e8
#
_entry.id   f32f06065cfa86d177c498232bc023e8
#
_cell.length_a   1.000
_cell.length_b   1.000
_cell.length_c   1.000
_cell.angle_alpha   90.00
_cell.angle_beta   90.00
_cell.angle_gamma   90.00
#
_symmetry.space_group_name_H-M   'P 1'
#
loop_
_entity.id
_entity.type
_entity.pdbx_description
1 polymer ?
#
loop_
_entity_poly.entity_id
_entity_poly.type
_entity_poly.pdbx_seq_one_letter_code
_entity_poly.pdbx_strand_id
1 'polypeptide(L)'
;MATLSQLVDNLVATTFELDGPRVRIGRHPENDVQIDEISVSSRHAFIDVEPNAYLEGTTDYFISDNNSTNGTFVNDIRLTERQRLNNNDVVRIGWNIFRFVDEDENTLEKTAFILEE
;
A
#
# COMPACT_ATOMS: atom_id res chain seq x y z
N MET A 1 -8.40 -9.44 0.83
CA MET A 1 -7.66 -8.91 1.98
C MET A 1 -6.27 -8.47 1.53
N ALA A 2 -5.85 -7.31 1.94
CA ALA A 2 -4.55 -6.79 1.51
C ALA A 2 -3.67 -6.42 2.70
N THR A 3 -2.36 -6.44 2.48
CA THR A 3 -1.36 -6.13 3.49
C THR A 3 -0.23 -5.28 2.92
N LEU A 4 0.45 -4.54 3.81
CA LEU A 4 1.74 -3.94 3.53
C LEU A 4 2.78 -4.69 4.35
N SER A 5 3.76 -5.26 3.69
CA SER A 5 4.85 -5.97 4.36
C SER A 5 6.12 -5.16 4.26
N GLN A 6 6.66 -4.74 5.41
CA GLN A 6 7.91 -4.00 5.45
C GLN A 6 9.07 -4.93 5.15
N LEU A 7 9.92 -4.51 4.22
CA LEU A 7 11.09 -5.29 3.79
C LEU A 7 12.37 -4.68 4.36
N VAL A 8 13.18 -5.52 4.97
CA VAL A 8 14.52 -5.17 5.43
C VAL A 8 15.47 -6.22 4.85
N ASP A 9 16.42 -5.79 4.02
CA ASP A 9 17.32 -6.69 3.29
C ASP A 9 16.56 -7.76 2.48
N ASN A 10 15.45 -7.34 1.85
CA ASN A 10 14.56 -8.20 1.05
C ASN A 10 13.83 -9.27 1.84
N LEU A 11 13.84 -9.20 3.17
CA LEU A 11 13.09 -10.09 4.06
C LEU A 11 11.95 -9.35 4.71
N VAL A 12 10.81 -10.01 4.89
CA VAL A 12 9.65 -9.43 5.56
C VAL A 12 9.95 -9.28 7.06
N ALA A 13 9.99 -8.02 7.53
CA ALA A 13 10.21 -7.72 8.94
C ALA A 13 8.89 -7.57 9.71
N THR A 14 7.91 -6.88 9.11
CA THR A 14 6.61 -6.61 9.74
C THR A 14 5.55 -6.58 8.65
N THR A 15 4.36 -7.07 8.97
CA THR A 15 3.21 -7.04 8.06
C THR A 15 2.06 -6.30 8.72
N PHE A 16 1.49 -5.33 7.99
CA PHE A 16 0.35 -4.55 8.44
C PHE A 16 -0.87 -4.89 7.59
N GLU A 17 -1.99 -5.20 8.25
CA GLU A 17 -3.26 -5.44 7.56
C GLU A 17 -3.90 -4.09 7.20
N LEU A 18 -4.45 -4.01 5.99
CA LEU A 18 -5.09 -2.80 5.50
C LEU A 18 -6.61 -2.90 5.67
N ASP A 19 -7.08 -2.57 6.86
CA ASP A 19 -8.49 -2.63 7.23
C ASP A 19 -9.12 -1.24 7.31
N GLY A 20 -10.43 -1.20 7.16
CA GLY A 20 -11.21 0.02 7.32
C GLY A 20 -11.28 0.83 6.06
N PRO A 21 -11.97 2.00 6.07
CA PRO A 21 -12.10 2.82 4.87
C PRO A 21 -10.82 3.58 4.52
N ARG A 22 -10.00 3.92 5.51
CA ARG A 22 -8.73 4.62 5.29
C ARG A 22 -7.69 4.15 6.29
N VAL A 23 -6.51 3.82 5.79
CA VAL A 23 -5.36 3.43 6.59
C VAL A 23 -4.34 4.57 6.55
N ARG A 24 -4.06 5.18 7.68
CA ARG A 24 -3.13 6.30 7.79
C ARG A 24 -1.74 5.77 8.13
N ILE A 25 -0.74 6.34 7.47
CA ILE A 25 0.65 5.90 7.58
C ILE A 25 1.53 7.09 7.97
N GLY A 26 2.33 6.93 9.00
CA GLY A 26 3.23 7.99 9.41
C GLY A 26 3.96 7.68 10.70
N ARG A 27 4.79 8.64 11.14
CA ARG A 27 5.60 8.49 12.33
C ARG A 27 4.81 8.64 13.62
N HIS A 28 3.74 9.43 13.60
CA HIS A 28 2.93 9.68 14.80
C HIS A 28 2.20 8.42 15.26
N PRO A 29 2.13 8.16 16.59
CA PRO A 29 1.45 6.96 17.10
C PRO A 29 -0.04 6.82 16.77
N GLU A 30 -0.71 7.91 16.41
CA GLU A 30 -2.12 7.88 16.03
C GLU A 30 -2.35 7.28 14.64
N ASN A 31 -1.30 7.09 13.84
CA ASN A 31 -1.45 6.44 12.55
C ASN A 31 -1.76 4.95 12.71
N ASP A 32 -2.52 4.40 11.77
CA ASP A 32 -2.84 2.98 11.76
C ASP A 32 -1.61 2.13 11.47
N VAL A 33 -0.73 2.64 10.59
CA VAL A 33 0.58 2.06 10.35
C VAL A 33 1.60 3.08 10.86
N GLN A 34 2.15 2.82 12.03
CA GLN A 34 3.17 3.68 12.61
C GLN A 34 4.55 3.23 12.14
N ILE A 35 5.29 4.17 11.55
CA ILE A 35 6.69 3.94 11.15
C ILE A 35 7.53 4.96 11.90
N ASP A 36 8.11 4.55 13.01
CA ASP A 36 8.90 5.42 13.88
C ASP A 36 10.34 5.52 13.37
N GLU A 37 10.51 6.25 12.28
CA GLU A 37 11.79 6.42 11.62
C GLU A 37 11.89 7.85 11.07
N ILE A 38 13.06 8.46 11.18
CA ILE A 38 13.25 9.89 10.97
C ILE A 38 12.88 10.40 9.57
N SER A 39 12.99 9.53 8.55
CA SER A 39 12.63 9.92 7.17
C SER A 39 11.13 9.99 6.94
N VAL A 40 10.32 9.53 7.89
CA VAL A 40 8.87 9.46 7.78
C VAL A 40 8.24 10.67 8.46
N SER A 41 7.38 11.39 7.72
CA SER A 41 6.62 12.52 8.28
C SER A 41 5.58 12.03 9.28
N SER A 42 5.18 12.89 10.21
CA SER A 42 4.18 12.55 11.24
C SER A 42 2.90 12.00 10.63
N ARG A 43 2.43 12.59 9.52
CA ARG A 43 1.31 12.11 8.72
C ARG A 43 1.79 12.07 7.28
N HIS A 44 2.32 10.91 6.88
CA HIS A 44 3.10 10.80 5.65
C HIS A 44 2.24 10.46 4.43
N ALA A 45 1.38 9.49 4.56
CA ALA A 45 0.55 8.98 3.46
C ALA A 45 -0.70 8.31 4.02
N PHE A 46 -1.63 7.97 3.13
CA PHE A 46 -2.78 7.17 3.51
C PHE A 46 -3.23 6.31 2.35
N ILE A 47 -3.88 5.20 2.67
CA ILE A 47 -4.46 4.28 1.69
C ILE A 47 -5.96 4.27 1.90
N ASP A 48 -6.71 4.61 0.86
CA ASP A 48 -8.16 4.48 0.85
C ASP A 48 -8.56 3.10 0.37
N VAL A 49 -9.42 2.45 1.13
CA VAL A 49 -9.92 1.10 0.86
C VAL A 49 -11.37 1.25 0.40
N GLU A 50 -11.61 0.98 -0.88
CA GLU A 50 -12.91 1.25 -1.51
C GLU A 50 -13.45 0.04 -2.25
N PRO A 51 -14.76 -0.20 -2.21
CA PRO A 51 -15.34 -1.23 -3.05
C PRO A 51 -15.20 -0.83 -4.53
N ASN A 52 -14.90 -1.82 -5.38
CA ASN A 52 -14.81 -1.59 -6.81
C ASN A 52 -16.19 -1.21 -7.37
N ALA A 53 -16.24 -0.19 -8.22
CA ALA A 53 -17.49 0.32 -8.79
C ALA A 53 -18.13 -0.67 -9.79
N TYR A 54 -17.36 -1.56 -10.37
CA TYR A 54 -17.81 -2.43 -11.46
C TYR A 54 -17.85 -3.92 -11.10
N LEU A 55 -16.99 -4.34 -10.16
CA LEU A 55 -16.87 -5.75 -9.78
C LEU A 55 -17.33 -5.92 -8.33
N GLU A 56 -18.51 -6.47 -8.16
CA GLU A 56 -19.08 -6.74 -6.85
C GLU A 56 -18.18 -7.70 -6.06
N GLY A 57 -17.98 -7.41 -4.78
CA GLY A 57 -17.14 -8.21 -3.91
C GLY A 57 -15.65 -7.96 -4.04
N THR A 58 -15.24 -7.03 -4.92
CA THR A 58 -13.84 -6.65 -5.12
C THR A 58 -13.56 -5.33 -4.44
N THR A 59 -12.38 -5.21 -3.83
CA THR A 59 -11.93 -3.99 -3.14
C THR A 59 -10.72 -3.41 -3.83
N ASP A 60 -10.71 -2.10 -4.01
CA ASP A 60 -9.58 -1.36 -4.56
C ASP A 60 -8.86 -0.60 -3.46
N TYR A 61 -7.56 -0.41 -3.64
CA TYR A 61 -6.69 0.29 -2.69
C TYR A 61 -5.99 1.42 -3.43
N PHE A 62 -6.15 2.64 -2.91
CA PHE A 62 -5.54 3.84 -3.51
C PHE A 62 -4.64 4.51 -2.50
N ILE A 63 -3.40 4.77 -2.87
CA ILE A 63 -2.44 5.45 -2.02
C ILE A 63 -2.29 6.92 -2.42
N SER A 64 -2.18 7.79 -1.41
CA SER A 64 -1.94 9.23 -1.60
C SER A 64 -0.83 9.69 -0.66
N ASP A 65 0.02 10.58 -1.15
CA ASP A 65 1.01 11.25 -0.32
C ASP A 65 0.34 12.45 0.37
N ASN A 66 0.63 12.66 1.64
CA ASN A 66 0.03 13.73 2.43
C ASN A 66 1.04 14.87 2.66
N ASN A 67 1.59 15.42 1.59
CA ASN A 67 2.60 16.48 1.64
C ASN A 67 3.81 16.09 2.49
N SER A 68 4.27 14.87 2.36
CA SER A 68 5.42 14.38 3.11
C SER A 68 6.71 15.09 2.71
N THR A 69 7.66 15.15 3.63
CA THR A 69 8.96 15.78 3.38
C THR A 69 9.78 14.98 2.36
N ASN A 70 9.84 13.67 2.50
CA ASN A 70 10.70 12.82 1.69
C ASN A 70 9.99 12.05 0.57
N GLY A 71 8.66 12.20 0.48
CA GLY A 71 7.89 11.61 -0.60
C GLY A 71 7.42 10.18 -0.33
N THR A 72 6.44 9.80 -1.12
CA THR A 72 5.91 8.44 -1.19
C THR A 72 6.09 7.97 -2.62
N PHE A 73 6.61 6.76 -2.80
CA PHE A 73 6.95 6.23 -4.12
C PHE A 73 6.27 4.89 -4.33
N VAL A 74 5.80 4.65 -5.55
CA VAL A 74 5.26 3.35 -5.97
C VAL A 74 6.09 2.88 -7.14
N ASN A 75 6.76 1.74 -7.00
CA ASN A 75 7.66 1.17 -8.00
C ASN A 75 8.69 2.20 -8.49
N ASP A 76 9.30 2.90 -7.53
CA ASP A 76 10.35 3.92 -7.74
C ASP A 76 9.85 5.22 -8.39
N ILE A 77 8.54 5.39 -8.56
CA ILE A 77 7.96 6.62 -9.11
C ILE A 77 7.29 7.40 -8.00
N ARG A 78 7.72 8.65 -7.80
CA ARG A 78 7.16 9.52 -6.77
C ARG A 78 5.69 9.83 -7.06
N LEU A 79 4.83 9.70 -6.04
CA LEU A 79 3.42 10.05 -6.17
C LEU A 79 3.26 11.56 -6.29
N THR A 80 2.52 11.98 -7.31
CA THR A 80 2.07 13.36 -7.49
C THR A 80 0.57 13.47 -7.32
N GLU A 81 -0.12 12.35 -7.39
CA GLU A 81 -1.57 12.26 -7.20
C GLU A 81 -1.93 10.85 -6.69
N ARG A 82 -3.18 10.67 -6.33
CA ARG A 82 -3.71 9.39 -5.88
C ARG A 82 -3.47 8.30 -6.93
N GLN A 83 -2.99 7.13 -6.48
CA GLN A 83 -2.69 6.02 -7.38
C GLN A 83 -3.24 4.71 -6.84
N ARG A 84 -3.84 3.90 -7.72
CA ARG A 84 -4.29 2.56 -7.37
C ARG A 84 -3.09 1.64 -7.16
N LEU A 85 -3.14 0.84 -6.09
CA LEU A 85 -2.14 -0.17 -5.82
C LEU A 85 -2.56 -1.51 -6.42
N ASN A 86 -1.60 -2.19 -7.03
CA ASN A 86 -1.78 -3.53 -7.58
C ASN A 86 -0.93 -4.52 -6.80
N ASN A 87 -1.34 -5.78 -6.80
CA ASN A 87 -0.63 -6.83 -6.10
C ASN A 87 0.87 -6.84 -6.48
N ASN A 88 1.72 -6.92 -5.47
CA ASN A 88 3.17 -6.91 -5.57
C ASN A 88 3.80 -5.52 -5.85
N ASP A 89 3.03 -4.45 -5.84
CA ASP A 89 3.61 -3.11 -5.93
C ASP A 89 4.55 -2.85 -4.76
N VAL A 90 5.67 -2.20 -5.04
CA VAL A 90 6.65 -1.80 -4.04
C VAL A 90 6.39 -0.35 -3.67
N VAL A 91 6.10 -0.11 -2.40
CA VAL A 91 5.80 1.22 -1.86
C VAL A 91 6.97 1.66 -0.99
N ARG A 92 7.53 2.85 -1.28
CA ARG A 92 8.56 3.42 -0.44
C ARG A 92 8.00 4.64 0.28
N ILE A 93 8.14 4.64 1.61
CA ILE A 93 7.69 5.71 2.50
C ILE A 93 8.91 6.26 3.22
N GLY A 94 9.32 7.47 2.86
CA GLY A 94 10.64 7.93 3.25
C GLY A 94 11.69 6.99 2.69
N TRP A 95 12.50 6.38 3.58
CA TRP A 95 13.51 5.39 3.20
C TRP A 95 13.06 3.95 3.46
N ASN A 96 11.81 3.74 3.87
CA ASN A 96 11.29 2.43 4.24
C ASN A 96 10.57 1.81 3.06
N ILE A 97 10.84 0.53 2.81
CA ILE A 97 10.32 -0.21 1.66
C ILE A 97 9.28 -1.22 2.11
N PHE A 98 8.14 -1.22 1.41
CA PHE A 98 7.03 -2.13 1.67
C PHE A 98 6.61 -2.81 0.38
N ARG A 99 6.08 -4.02 0.49
CA ARG A 99 5.39 -4.67 -0.60
C ARG A 99 3.90 -4.69 -0.31
N PHE A 100 3.10 -4.22 -1.26
CA PHE A 100 1.66 -4.33 -1.20
C PHE A 100 1.25 -5.69 -1.75
N VAL A 101 0.48 -6.45 -0.96
CA VAL A 101 -0.03 -7.77 -1.37
C VAL A 101 -1.55 -7.74 -1.27
N ASP A 102 -2.21 -8.03 -2.39
CA ASP A 102 -3.64 -8.17 -2.46
C ASP A 102 -3.98 -9.57 -2.95
N GLU A 103 -4.38 -10.44 -2.03
CA GLU A 103 -4.67 -11.83 -2.32
C GLU A 103 -5.83 -12.00 -3.31
N ASP A 104 -6.82 -11.09 -3.26
CA ASP A 104 -7.98 -11.15 -4.16
C ASP A 104 -7.57 -10.84 -5.60
N GLU A 105 -6.73 -9.82 -5.79
CA GLU A 105 -6.19 -9.49 -7.11
C GLU A 105 -5.32 -10.62 -7.64
N ASN A 106 -4.49 -11.21 -6.79
CA ASN A 106 -3.66 -12.34 -7.15
C ASN A 106 -4.51 -13.54 -7.63
N THR A 107 -5.63 -13.80 -6.96
CA THR A 107 -6.55 -14.86 -7.35
C THR A 107 -7.19 -14.57 -8.71
N LEU A 108 -7.59 -13.33 -8.96
CA LEU A 108 -8.16 -12.91 -10.24
C LEU A 108 -7.14 -13.05 -11.36
N GLU A 109 -5.90 -12.69 -11.15
CA GLU A 109 -4.83 -12.85 -12.13
C GLU A 109 -4.62 -14.32 -12.49
N LYS A 110 -4.63 -15.21 -11.51
CA LYS A 110 -4.50 -16.65 -11.76
C LYS A 110 -5.67 -17.19 -12.56
N THR A 111 -6.88 -16.75 -12.26
CA THR A 111 -8.09 -17.16 -12.98
C THR A 111 -8.04 -16.69 -14.44
N ALA A 112 -7.67 -15.43 -14.66
CA ALA A 112 -7.55 -14.89 -16.01
C ALA A 112 -6.47 -15.63 -16.81
N PHE A 113 -5.36 -15.95 -16.20
CA PHE A 113 -4.28 -16.69 -16.85
C PHE A 113 -4.73 -18.08 -17.31
N ILE A 114 -5.48 -18.79 -16.46
CA ILE A 114 -6.02 -20.11 -16.79
C ILE A 114 -7.00 -20.03 -17.97
N LEU A 115 -7.82 -18.99 -18.00
CA LEU A 115 -8.82 -18.82 -19.05
C LEU A 115 -8.21 -18.51 -20.42
N GLU A 116 -7.02 -17.97 -20.47
CA GLU A 116 -6.32 -17.68 -21.72
C GLU A 116 -5.74 -18.92 -22.39
N GLU A 117 -5.62 -19.99 -21.68
CA GLU A 117 -5.16 -21.26 -22.23
C GLU A 117 -6.32 -22.05 -22.86
#